data_81c19b6a81f22d89b9d02111d08c0ae6
#
_entry.id   81c19b6a81f22d89b9d02111d08c0ae6
#
_cell.length_a   1.000
_cell.length_b   1.000
_cell.length_c   1.000
_cell.angle_alpha   90.00
_cell.angle_beta   90.00
_cell.angle_gamma   90.00
#
_symmetry.space_group_name_H-M   'P 1'
#
loop_
_entity.id
_entity.type
_entity.pdbx_description
1 polymer ?
#
loop_
_entity_poly.entity_id
_entity_poly.type
_entity_poly.pdbx_seq_one_letter_code
_entity_poly.pdbx_strand_id
1 'polypeptide(L)' 'MKFITLTDANQETRKYTINVNDIACIETYVNDDGKLFTWIHEKGIEYGTIYVKETEEQILTALQREKTIEQILKSAVR' A
#
# COMPACT_ATOMS: atom_id res chain seq x y z
N MET A 1 2.98 14.69 5.27
CA MET A 1 2.02 13.59 5.16
C MET A 1 2.20 12.88 3.84
N LYS A 2 2.26 11.56 3.87
CA LYS A 2 2.45 10.78 2.66
C LYS A 2 1.20 10.00 2.34
N PHE A 3 0.81 10.02 1.07
CA PHE A 3 -0.34 9.28 0.60
C PHE A 3 0.09 8.38 -0.55
N ILE A 4 -0.56 7.23 -0.67
CA ILE A 4 -0.42 6.37 -1.84
C ILE A 4 -1.80 6.17 -2.46
N THR A 5 -1.83 6.02 -3.77
CA THR A 5 -3.07 5.77 -4.50
C THR A 5 -3.03 4.34 -5.03
N LEU A 6 -4.06 3.58 -4.67
CA LEU A 6 -4.18 2.17 -5.03
C LEU A 6 -5.50 1.95 -5.78
N THR A 7 -5.53 0.88 -6.55
CA THR A 7 -6.67 0.55 -7.40
C THR A 7 -7.47 -0.58 -6.77
N ASP A 8 -8.80 -0.42 -6.74
CA ASP A 8 -9.68 -1.48 -6.25
C ASP A 8 -9.47 -2.78 -7.05
N ALA A 9 -9.45 -3.91 -6.35
CA ALA A 9 -9.20 -5.20 -6.97
C ALA A 9 -10.28 -5.61 -7.97
N ASN A 10 -11.51 -5.14 -7.77
CA ASN A 10 -12.67 -5.54 -8.57
C ASN A 10 -13.12 -4.46 -9.56
N GLN A 11 -12.74 -3.19 -9.34
CA GLN A 11 -13.17 -2.07 -10.16
C GLN A 11 -11.98 -1.17 -10.47
N GLU A 12 -11.48 -1.25 -11.70
CA GLU A 12 -10.29 -0.47 -12.10
C GLU A 12 -10.49 1.04 -12.04
N THR A 13 -11.73 1.51 -12.14
CA THR A 13 -12.04 2.93 -12.06
C THR A 13 -12.09 3.46 -10.63
N ARG A 14 -12.15 2.57 -9.65
CA ARG A 14 -12.20 2.96 -8.23
C ARG A 14 -10.80 3.02 -7.66
N LYS A 15 -10.43 4.18 -7.13
CA LYS A 15 -9.11 4.40 -6.54
C LYS A 15 -9.25 4.72 -5.06
N TYR A 16 -8.25 4.30 -4.30
CA TYR A 16 -8.13 4.62 -2.88
C TYR A 16 -6.89 5.45 -2.68
N THR A 17 -7.03 6.61 -2.06
CA THR A 17 -5.89 7.42 -1.62
C THR A 17 -5.78 7.27 -0.11
N ILE A 18 -4.70 6.68 0.34
CA ILE A 18 -4.52 6.28 1.74
C ILE A 18 -3.32 6.98 2.34
N ASN A 19 -3.48 7.50 3.56
CA ASN A 19 -2.34 7.98 4.33
C ASN A 19 -1.48 6.78 4.72
N VAL A 20 -0.21 6.83 4.37
CA VAL A 20 0.74 5.74 4.65
C VAL A 20 0.78 5.39 6.14
N ASN A 21 0.61 6.38 7.00
CA ASN A 21 0.64 6.16 8.45
C ASN A 21 -0.59 5.40 8.97
N ASP A 22 -1.65 5.32 8.17
CA ASP A 22 -2.86 4.61 8.56
C ASP A 22 -2.83 3.13 8.18
N ILE A 23 -1.78 2.67 7.53
CA ILE A 23 -1.64 1.27 7.17
C ILE A 23 -1.14 0.49 8.37
N ALA A 24 -1.93 -0.47 8.84
CA ALA A 24 -1.54 -1.36 9.93
C ALA A 24 -0.74 -2.54 9.41
N CYS A 25 -1.23 -3.19 8.36
CA CYS A 25 -0.50 -4.28 7.71
C CYS A 25 -0.95 -4.47 6.28
N ILE A 26 -0.11 -5.15 5.51
CA ILE A 26 -0.37 -5.53 4.13
C ILE A 26 -0.23 -7.04 4.05
N GLU A 27 -1.25 -7.70 3.51
CA GLU A 27 -1.25 -9.15 3.38
C GLU A 27 -1.45 -9.56 1.92
N THR A 28 -0.79 -10.63 1.52
CA THR A 28 -1.00 -11.25 0.22
C THR A 28 -1.78 -12.54 0.42
N TYR A 29 -2.88 -12.67 -0.29
CA TYR A 29 -3.72 -13.86 -0.28
C TYR A 29 -3.75 -14.49 -1.67
N VAL A 30 -3.63 -15.81 -1.72
CA VAL A 30 -3.72 -16.57 -2.96
C VAL A 30 -5.01 -17.39 -2.90
N ASN A 31 -5.93 -17.16 -3.85
CA ASN A 31 -7.17 -17.93 -3.87
C ASN A 31 -6.97 -19.33 -4.48
N ASP A 32 -8.04 -20.12 -4.51
CA ASP A 32 -7.98 -21.48 -5.01
C ASP A 32 -7.57 -21.58 -6.48
N ASP A 33 -7.80 -20.53 -7.25
CA ASP A 33 -7.40 -20.45 -8.65
C ASP A 33 -5.96 -20.00 -8.85
N GLY A 34 -5.23 -19.78 -7.76
CA GLY A 34 -3.87 -19.30 -7.81
C GLY A 34 -3.73 -17.80 -8.05
N LYS A 35 -4.84 -17.06 -8.00
CA LYS A 35 -4.82 -15.63 -8.20
C LYS A 35 -4.42 -14.90 -6.93
N LEU A 36 -3.53 -13.91 -7.06
CA LEU A 36 -3.05 -13.12 -5.95
C LEU A 36 -3.97 -11.93 -5.68
N PHE A 37 -4.25 -11.72 -4.40
CA PHE A 37 -4.97 -10.54 -3.91
C PHE A 37 -4.15 -9.88 -2.83
N THR A 38 -4.17 -8.56 -2.78
CA THR A 38 -3.50 -7.80 -1.74
C THR A 38 -4.54 -7.14 -0.86
N TRP A 39 -4.42 -7.36 0.45
CA TRP A 39 -5.30 -6.77 1.46
C TRP A 39 -4.52 -5.72 2.24
N ILE A 40 -5.12 -4.55 2.40
CA ILE A 40 -4.55 -3.52 3.24
C ILE A 40 -5.49 -3.29 4.41
N HIS A 41 -4.94 -3.43 5.61
CA HIS A 41 -5.67 -3.20 6.86
C HIS A 41 -5.31 -1.82 7.38
N GLU A 42 -6.31 -0.97 7.57
CA GLU A 42 -6.12 0.38 8.08
C GLU A 42 -6.28 0.41 9.60
N LYS A 43 -5.50 1.29 10.24
CA LYS A 43 -5.58 1.49 11.69
C LYS A 43 -6.85 2.21 12.08
N GLY A 44 -7.39 1.85 13.24
CA GLY A 44 -8.47 2.61 13.88
C GLY A 44 -9.84 2.45 13.25
N ILE A 45 -9.98 1.64 12.22
CA ILE A 45 -11.26 1.38 11.57
C ILE A 45 -11.58 -0.09 11.74
N GLU A 46 -12.70 -0.38 12.41
CA GLU A 46 -13.07 -1.75 12.77
C GLU A 46 -13.18 -2.70 11.56
N TYR A 47 -13.56 -2.17 10.40
CA TYR A 47 -13.66 -2.94 9.17
C TYR A 47 -12.86 -2.32 8.05
N GLY A 48 -11.72 -1.73 8.41
CA GLY A 48 -10.88 -0.99 7.48
C GLY A 48 -9.98 -1.88 6.63
N THR A 49 -10.55 -2.90 5.97
CA THR A 49 -9.80 -3.74 5.05
C THR A 49 -10.21 -3.41 3.62
N ILE A 50 -9.23 -3.09 2.79
CA ILE A 50 -9.48 -2.87 1.37
C ILE A 50 -8.69 -3.88 0.54
N TYR A 51 -9.26 -4.26 -0.59
CA TYR A 51 -8.66 -5.19 -1.52
C TYR A 51 -8.20 -4.40 -2.74
N VAL A 52 -6.91 -4.50 -3.06
CA VAL A 52 -6.32 -3.71 -4.12
C VAL A 52 -5.65 -4.58 -5.18
N LYS A 53 -5.55 -4.04 -6.38
CA LYS A 53 -4.97 -4.72 -7.53
C LYS A 53 -3.43 -4.75 -7.45
N GLU A 54 -2.83 -3.72 -6.89
CA GLU A 54 -1.38 -3.64 -6.75
C GLU A 54 -0.87 -4.78 -5.87
N THR A 55 0.29 -5.32 -6.21
CA THR A 55 0.92 -6.37 -5.42
C THR A 55 1.57 -5.78 -4.18
N GLU A 56 1.78 -6.61 -3.16
CA GLU A 56 2.53 -6.22 -1.98
C GLU A 56 3.89 -5.64 -2.36
N GLU A 57 4.58 -6.27 -3.32
CA GLU A 57 5.87 -5.81 -3.81
C GLU A 57 5.78 -4.39 -4.40
N GLN A 58 4.75 -4.13 -5.22
CA GLN A 58 4.56 -2.82 -5.81
C GLN A 58 4.31 -1.75 -4.75
N ILE A 59 3.50 -2.08 -3.74
CA ILE A 59 3.20 -1.17 -2.64
C ILE A 59 4.45 -0.88 -1.82
N LEU A 60 5.18 -1.91 -1.45
CA LEU A 60 6.41 -1.77 -0.67
C LEU A 60 7.46 -0.97 -1.43
N THR A 61 7.58 -1.18 -2.74
CA THR A 61 8.49 -0.42 -3.58
C THR A 61 8.13 1.06 -3.58
N ALA A 62 6.85 1.38 -3.69
CA ALA A 62 6.39 2.77 -3.65
C ALA A 62 6.71 3.43 -2.31
N LEU A 63 6.49 2.71 -1.21
CA LEU A 63 6.80 3.21 0.13
C LEU A 63 8.30 3.40 0.33
N GLN A 64 9.10 2.47 -0.14
CA GLN A 64 10.55 2.52 -0.02
C GLN A 64 11.16 3.64 -0.86
N ARG A 65 10.59 3.93 -2.02
CA ARG A 65 11.05 5.02 -2.88
C ARG A 65 11.08 6.34 -2.13
N GLU A 66 9.99 6.66 -1.46
CA GLU A 66 9.91 7.88 -0.68
C GLU A 66 10.89 7.87 0.49
N LYS A 67 10.99 6.73 1.16
CA LYS A 67 11.91 6.56 2.27
C LYS A 67 13.36 6.70 1.80
N THR A 68 13.69 6.14 0.64
CA THR A 68 15.03 6.23 0.08
C THR A 68 15.39 7.67 -0.25
N ILE A 69 14.48 8.45 -0.81
CA ILE A 69 14.69 9.87 -1.08
C ILE A 69 14.96 10.62 0.20
N GLU A 70 14.19 10.37 1.25
CA GLU A 70 14.42 11.00 2.56
C GLU A 70 15.78 10.65 3.13
N GLN A 71 16.21 9.41 3.01
CA GLN A 71 17.52 8.97 3.47
C GLN A 71 18.65 9.65 2.70
N ILE A 72 18.49 9.78 1.39
CA ILE A 72 19.47 10.46 0.54
C ILE A 72 19.58 11.93 0.95
N LEU A 73 18.46 12.61 1.17
CA LEU A 73 18.44 13.99 1.61
C LEU A 73 19.11 14.16 2.96
N LYS A 74 18.83 13.27 3.90
CA LYS A 74 19.48 13.30 5.22
C LYS A 74 20.97 13.07 5.11
N SER A 75 21.42 12.20 4.23
CA SER A 75 22.84 11.95 4.01
C SER A 75 23.52 13.14 3.35
N ALA A 76 22.82 13.86 2.50
CA ALA A 76 23.37 15.05 1.83
C ALA A 76 23.57 16.24 2.78
N VAL A 77 22.88 16.24 3.90
CA VAL A 77 22.94 17.33 4.88
C VAL A 77 24.05 17.16 5.91
N ARG A 78 24.70 16.03 5.91
CA ARG A 78 25.82 15.78 6.83
C ARG A 78 26.98 16.73 6.61
#